data_05a4c17ea1b52500f810a71fa19a9b6f
#
_entry.id   05a4c17ea1b52500f810a71fa19a9b6f
#
_cell.length_a   1.000
_cell.length_b   1.000
_cell.length_c   1.000
_cell.angle_alpha   90.00
_cell.angle_beta   90.00
_cell.angle_gamma   90.00
#
_symmetry.space_group_name_H-M   'P 1'
#
loop_
_entity.id
_entity.type
_entity.pdbx_description
1 polymer ?
#
loop_
_entity_poly.entity_id
_entity_poly.type
_entity_poly.pdbx_seq_one_letter_code
_entity_poly.pdbx_strand_id
1 'polypeptide(L)'
;MSSPNDRELQAMIGLLDDTDPEVIAEITSALLKRGPAVVPVLESAWGGQLPLLARERIEDVIHRMHWSQCQQALMDWNQSDQSDLLSALIWISRIRYPDLDEAALRNRMEALRIEIWMEVNDRMTALEKVRVMNHVLFRLHGFRGNTANYNDPQNSCLNKVLESRKGNPIVLCCIYLWLANRLGLPVVGVNLPQHFILAYLDEETPTLGHNKALFYINAFNKGMVFGEKEIERFLELIHLPANPRYFSPCTHHDIVIRVLNNLIHGYSEAGTQAAVSEIVDLRDCLIQTNPWVPDQEDLDQDDDPLSASNE
;
A
#
# COMPACT_ATOMS: atom_id res chain seq x y z
N MET A 1 27.25 -7.66 -33.52
CA MET A 1 26.81 -6.48 -34.27
C MET A 1 25.57 -5.95 -33.59
N SER A 2 25.65 -4.72 -33.03
CA SER A 2 24.49 -4.07 -32.36
C SER A 2 23.38 -3.85 -33.38
N SER A 3 22.13 -4.08 -32.98
CA SER A 3 20.97 -3.85 -33.85
C SER A 3 20.86 -2.36 -34.20
N PRO A 4 20.19 -1.96 -35.30
CA PRO A 4 19.95 -0.56 -35.61
C PRO A 4 19.27 0.19 -34.43
N ASN A 5 18.39 -0.49 -33.72
CA ASN A 5 17.67 0.01 -32.56
C ASN A 5 18.61 0.28 -31.35
N ASP A 6 19.65 -0.58 -31.15
CA ASP A 6 20.65 -0.38 -30.09
C ASP A 6 21.54 0.84 -30.37
N ARG A 7 21.89 1.10 -31.65
CA ARG A 7 22.70 2.26 -32.03
C ARG A 7 21.93 3.57 -31.81
N GLU A 8 20.67 3.58 -32.18
CA GLU A 8 19.79 4.73 -31.97
C GLU A 8 19.62 5.03 -30.45
N LEU A 9 19.40 3.99 -29.64
CA LEU A 9 19.30 4.13 -28.19
C LEU A 9 20.60 4.68 -27.57
N GLN A 10 21.76 4.18 -28.00
CA GLN A 10 23.06 4.71 -27.55
C GLN A 10 23.27 6.16 -27.98
N ALA A 11 22.81 6.56 -29.16
CA ALA A 11 22.88 7.94 -29.60
C ALA A 11 21.98 8.86 -28.75
N MET A 12 20.75 8.41 -28.41
CA MET A 12 19.85 9.13 -27.49
C MET A 12 20.47 9.32 -26.11
N ILE A 13 21.10 8.27 -25.55
CA ILE A 13 21.80 8.34 -24.27
C ILE A 13 22.95 9.35 -24.32
N GLY A 14 23.70 9.37 -25.43
CA GLY A 14 24.77 10.35 -25.64
C GLY A 14 24.28 11.81 -25.70
N LEU A 15 23.05 12.04 -26.18
CA LEU A 15 22.42 13.35 -26.24
C LEU A 15 21.83 13.82 -24.90
N LEU A 16 21.78 12.96 -23.89
CA LEU A 16 21.36 13.37 -22.55
C LEU A 16 22.35 14.31 -21.85
N ASP A 17 23.54 14.51 -22.41
CA ASP A 17 24.53 15.53 -21.96
C ASP A 17 24.38 16.89 -22.66
N ASP A 18 23.45 17.03 -23.60
CA ASP A 18 23.26 18.27 -24.34
C ASP A 18 22.85 19.42 -23.40
N THR A 19 23.25 20.66 -23.78
CA THR A 19 22.90 21.88 -23.03
C THR A 19 21.57 22.50 -23.48
N ASP A 20 21.03 22.07 -24.63
CA ASP A 20 19.78 22.59 -25.17
C ASP A 20 18.59 21.91 -24.50
N PRO A 21 17.72 22.67 -23.78
CA PRO A 21 16.53 22.11 -23.12
C PRO A 21 15.52 21.48 -24.08
N GLU A 22 15.43 21.96 -25.34
CA GLU A 22 14.50 21.41 -26.34
C GLU A 22 14.97 20.02 -26.77
N VAL A 23 16.27 19.85 -27.03
CA VAL A 23 16.87 18.54 -27.36
C VAL A 23 16.63 17.55 -26.23
N ILE A 24 16.87 17.96 -24.98
CA ILE A 24 16.66 17.09 -23.82
C ILE A 24 15.21 16.69 -23.66
N ALA A 25 14.26 17.61 -23.83
CA ALA A 25 12.83 17.32 -23.73
C ALA A 25 12.40 16.30 -24.81
N GLU A 26 12.91 16.46 -26.05
CA GLU A 26 12.62 15.56 -27.16
C GLU A 26 13.20 14.15 -26.92
N ILE A 27 14.47 14.06 -26.51
CA ILE A 27 15.13 12.78 -26.20
C ILE A 27 14.46 12.08 -25.02
N THR A 28 14.15 12.81 -23.94
CA THR A 28 13.43 12.27 -22.79
C THR A 28 12.07 11.70 -23.22
N SER A 29 11.31 12.46 -24.01
CA SER A 29 10.02 11.98 -24.55
C SER A 29 10.17 10.75 -25.42
N ALA A 30 11.20 10.69 -26.26
CA ALA A 30 11.47 9.53 -27.12
C ALA A 30 11.86 8.29 -26.31
N LEU A 31 12.65 8.43 -25.24
CA LEU A 31 13.00 7.36 -24.33
C LEU A 31 11.77 6.85 -23.56
N LEU A 32 10.95 7.75 -23.01
CA LEU A 32 9.71 7.39 -22.31
C LEU A 32 8.73 6.62 -23.21
N LYS A 33 8.60 7.00 -24.49
CA LYS A 33 7.77 6.28 -25.47
C LYS A 33 8.25 4.87 -25.77
N ARG A 34 9.53 4.57 -25.61
CA ARG A 34 10.08 3.21 -25.76
C ARG A 34 9.72 2.28 -24.59
N GLY A 35 9.32 2.87 -23.48
CA GLY A 35 8.86 2.18 -22.29
C GLY A 35 9.98 1.43 -21.54
N PRO A 36 9.60 0.54 -20.60
CA PRO A 36 10.52 -0.08 -19.64
C PRO A 36 11.60 -0.98 -20.26
N ALA A 37 11.43 -1.43 -21.50
CA ALA A 37 12.39 -2.29 -22.16
C ALA A 37 13.79 -1.66 -22.33
N VAL A 38 13.89 -0.32 -22.22
CA VAL A 38 15.18 0.41 -22.33
C VAL A 38 15.87 0.59 -20.98
N VAL A 39 15.18 0.35 -19.85
CA VAL A 39 15.73 0.54 -18.49
C VAL A 39 17.08 -0.17 -18.29
N PRO A 40 17.25 -1.47 -18.64
CA PRO A 40 18.53 -2.16 -18.45
C PRO A 40 19.70 -1.51 -19.23
N VAL A 41 19.41 -0.89 -20.38
CA VAL A 41 20.43 -0.21 -21.18
C VAL A 41 20.77 1.14 -20.54
N LEU A 42 19.78 1.87 -20.01
CA LEU A 42 19.98 3.12 -19.27
C LEU A 42 20.80 2.90 -17.99
N GLU A 43 20.49 1.85 -17.21
CA GLU A 43 21.24 1.46 -16.01
C GLU A 43 22.69 1.08 -16.34
N SER A 44 22.89 0.30 -17.41
CA SER A 44 24.23 -0.04 -17.89
C SER A 44 25.04 1.21 -18.31
N ALA A 45 24.39 2.16 -18.96
CA ALA A 45 25.02 3.43 -19.34
C ALA A 45 25.33 4.31 -18.11
N TRP A 46 24.43 4.36 -17.15
CA TRP A 46 24.60 5.08 -15.88
C TRP A 46 25.82 4.56 -15.09
N GLY A 47 26.03 3.25 -15.06
CA GLY A 47 27.20 2.62 -14.44
C GLY A 47 28.52 2.87 -15.20
N GLY A 48 28.46 3.43 -16.40
CA GLY A 48 29.62 3.76 -17.23
C GLY A 48 30.28 5.11 -16.91
N GLN A 49 31.11 5.59 -17.85
CA GLN A 49 31.79 6.87 -17.73
C GLN A 49 30.98 8.00 -18.40
N LEU A 50 29.81 8.33 -17.86
CA LEU A 50 29.02 9.47 -18.32
C LEU A 50 29.25 10.72 -17.44
N PRO A 51 29.11 11.93 -18.01
CA PRO A 51 29.05 13.17 -17.24
C PRO A 51 27.92 13.10 -16.16
N LEU A 52 28.12 13.86 -15.06
CA LEU A 52 27.18 13.89 -13.94
C LEU A 52 25.78 14.26 -14.41
N LEU A 53 25.65 15.27 -15.23
CA LEU A 53 24.37 15.76 -15.76
C LEU A 53 23.61 14.68 -16.56
N ALA A 54 24.32 13.91 -17.40
CA ALA A 54 23.70 12.81 -18.14
C ALA A 54 23.22 11.70 -17.21
N ARG A 55 23.95 11.40 -16.12
CA ARG A 55 23.52 10.42 -15.11
C ARG A 55 22.25 10.86 -14.38
N GLU A 56 22.20 12.11 -13.92
CA GLU A 56 21.02 12.68 -13.27
C GLU A 56 19.78 12.59 -14.19
N ARG A 57 19.96 12.88 -15.48
CA ARG A 57 18.88 12.79 -16.47
C ARG A 57 18.45 11.34 -16.75
N ILE A 58 19.39 10.39 -16.75
CA ILE A 58 19.07 8.97 -16.83
C ILE A 58 18.26 8.54 -15.62
N GLU A 59 18.64 8.93 -14.41
CA GLU A 59 17.91 8.68 -13.19
C GLU A 59 16.47 9.22 -13.26
N ASP A 60 16.30 10.47 -13.75
CA ASP A 60 14.97 11.07 -13.94
C ASP A 60 14.13 10.25 -14.95
N VAL A 61 14.71 9.85 -16.08
CA VAL A 61 14.00 9.03 -17.09
C VAL A 61 13.59 7.69 -16.53
N ILE A 62 14.49 7.00 -15.82
CA ILE A 62 14.19 5.70 -15.18
C ILE A 62 13.10 5.88 -14.12
N HIS A 63 13.22 6.89 -13.26
CA HIS A 63 12.21 7.20 -12.24
C HIS A 63 10.83 7.42 -12.87
N ARG A 64 10.73 8.25 -13.91
CA ARG A 64 9.48 8.54 -14.62
C ARG A 64 8.87 7.29 -15.27
N MET A 65 9.70 6.39 -15.81
CA MET A 65 9.22 5.12 -16.37
C MET A 65 8.62 4.23 -15.27
N HIS A 66 9.33 4.04 -14.16
CA HIS A 66 8.86 3.25 -13.04
C HIS A 66 7.59 3.84 -12.40
N TRP A 67 7.57 5.16 -12.21
CA TRP A 67 6.42 5.86 -11.71
C TRP A 67 5.19 5.65 -12.60
N SER A 68 5.34 5.85 -13.91
CA SER A 68 4.26 5.64 -14.89
C SER A 68 3.73 4.20 -14.87
N GLN A 69 4.60 3.20 -14.68
CA GLN A 69 4.18 1.80 -14.54
C GLN A 69 3.35 1.57 -13.26
N CYS A 70 3.82 2.10 -12.13
CA CYS A 70 3.09 1.97 -10.87
C CYS A 70 1.73 2.67 -10.94
N GLN A 71 1.70 3.88 -11.50
CA GLN A 71 0.48 4.64 -11.70
C GLN A 71 -0.51 3.87 -12.58
N GLN A 72 -0.09 3.39 -13.76
CA GLN A 72 -0.95 2.65 -14.67
C GLN A 72 -1.49 1.38 -14.01
N ALA A 73 -0.65 0.61 -13.34
CA ALA A 73 -1.05 -0.63 -12.70
C ALA A 73 -2.04 -0.41 -11.54
N LEU A 74 -1.89 0.67 -10.77
CA LEU A 74 -2.84 1.04 -9.72
C LEU A 74 -4.16 1.58 -10.31
N MET A 75 -4.10 2.29 -11.44
CA MET A 75 -5.30 2.71 -12.17
C MET A 75 -6.06 1.50 -12.75
N ASP A 76 -5.36 0.54 -13.34
CA ASP A 76 -5.95 -0.70 -13.87
C ASP A 76 -6.59 -1.51 -12.73
N TRP A 77 -5.91 -1.61 -11.59
CA TRP A 77 -6.48 -2.23 -10.39
C TRP A 77 -7.73 -1.49 -9.91
N ASN A 78 -7.72 -0.16 -9.90
CA ASN A 78 -8.84 0.68 -9.47
C ASN A 78 -10.07 0.51 -10.38
N GLN A 79 -9.87 0.24 -11.67
CA GLN A 79 -10.93 -0.01 -12.65
C GLN A 79 -11.42 -1.47 -12.64
N SER A 80 -10.70 -2.37 -11.96
CA SER A 80 -11.07 -3.78 -11.80
C SER A 80 -12.14 -3.96 -10.71
N ASP A 81 -12.42 -5.21 -10.32
CA ASP A 81 -13.24 -5.55 -9.16
C ASP A 81 -12.56 -5.25 -7.81
N GLN A 82 -11.32 -4.75 -7.84
CA GLN A 82 -10.49 -4.40 -6.67
C GLN A 82 -10.29 -5.57 -5.68
N SER A 83 -10.50 -6.80 -6.12
CA SER A 83 -10.42 -7.99 -5.25
C SER A 83 -8.99 -8.33 -4.82
N ASP A 84 -7.98 -8.05 -5.66
CA ASP A 84 -6.57 -8.35 -5.38
C ASP A 84 -5.86 -7.20 -4.64
N LEU A 85 -6.16 -7.05 -3.36
CA LEU A 85 -5.49 -6.08 -2.48
C LEU A 85 -3.97 -6.28 -2.43
N LEU A 86 -3.49 -7.54 -2.50
CA LEU A 86 -2.06 -7.83 -2.45
C LEU A 86 -1.31 -7.20 -3.63
N SER A 87 -1.87 -7.28 -4.84
CA SER A 87 -1.30 -6.63 -6.03
C SER A 87 -1.21 -5.12 -5.86
N ALA A 88 -2.26 -4.46 -5.34
CA ALA A 88 -2.20 -3.03 -5.08
C ALA A 88 -1.08 -2.66 -4.10
N LEU A 89 -0.92 -3.40 -3.00
CA LEU A 89 0.15 -3.17 -2.01
C LEU A 89 1.55 -3.41 -2.58
N ILE A 90 1.69 -4.36 -3.51
CA ILE A 90 2.95 -4.60 -4.23
C ILE A 90 3.28 -3.40 -5.11
N TRP A 91 2.33 -2.89 -5.88
CA TRP A 91 2.54 -1.71 -6.73
C TRP A 91 2.83 -0.46 -5.91
N ILE A 92 2.16 -0.24 -4.79
CA ILE A 92 2.49 0.84 -3.84
C ILE A 92 3.94 0.69 -3.34
N SER A 93 4.36 -0.52 -2.99
CA SER A 93 5.74 -0.77 -2.54
C SER A 93 6.77 -0.53 -3.65
N ARG A 94 6.43 -0.82 -4.92
CA ARG A 94 7.29 -0.57 -6.08
C ARG A 94 7.55 0.91 -6.35
N ILE A 95 6.67 1.80 -5.94
CA ILE A 95 6.92 3.25 -6.03
C ILE A 95 8.29 3.60 -5.43
N ARG A 96 8.68 2.97 -4.33
CA ARG A 96 9.96 3.20 -3.66
C ARG A 96 11.00 2.12 -3.94
N TYR A 97 10.56 0.90 -4.25
CA TYR A 97 11.40 -0.29 -4.45
C TYR A 97 11.11 -0.91 -5.82
N PRO A 98 11.61 -0.29 -6.93
CA PRO A 98 11.30 -0.76 -8.30
C PRO A 98 11.70 -2.21 -8.54
N ASP A 99 12.85 -2.63 -7.99
CA ASP A 99 13.43 -3.98 -8.14
C ASP A 99 12.82 -5.03 -7.21
N LEU A 100 11.66 -4.72 -6.61
CA LEU A 100 10.97 -5.64 -5.71
C LEU A 100 10.68 -6.97 -6.41
N ASP A 101 11.19 -8.07 -5.86
CA ASP A 101 10.86 -9.43 -6.31
C ASP A 101 9.45 -9.81 -5.83
N GLU A 102 8.48 -9.64 -6.74
CA GLU A 102 7.09 -9.96 -6.48
C GLU A 102 6.87 -11.45 -6.20
N ALA A 103 7.58 -12.33 -6.92
CA ALA A 103 7.44 -13.77 -6.76
C ALA A 103 7.89 -14.19 -5.36
N ALA A 104 9.03 -13.70 -4.89
CA ALA A 104 9.52 -13.96 -3.54
C ALA A 104 8.56 -13.43 -2.48
N LEU A 105 7.96 -12.25 -2.69
CA LEU A 105 6.98 -11.66 -1.77
C LEU A 105 5.70 -12.51 -1.69
N ARG A 106 5.14 -12.87 -2.86
CA ARG A 106 3.94 -13.73 -2.91
C ARG A 106 4.20 -15.11 -2.29
N ASN A 107 5.36 -15.72 -2.57
CA ASN A 107 5.74 -16.99 -1.97
C ASN A 107 5.85 -16.89 -0.43
N ARG A 108 6.34 -15.79 0.09
CA ARG A 108 6.42 -15.55 1.53
C ARG A 108 5.04 -15.41 2.18
N MET A 109 4.12 -14.69 1.53
CA MET A 109 2.72 -14.59 1.99
C MET A 109 2.04 -15.95 1.95
N GLU A 110 2.26 -16.72 0.90
CA GLU A 110 1.70 -18.06 0.76
C GLU A 110 2.27 -19.05 1.78
N ALA A 111 3.56 -18.97 2.12
CA ALA A 111 4.16 -19.77 3.18
C ALA A 111 3.47 -19.52 4.55
N LEU A 112 3.22 -18.25 4.90
CA LEU A 112 2.47 -17.90 6.11
C LEU A 112 1.05 -18.47 6.09
N ARG A 113 0.37 -18.41 4.93
CA ARG A 113 -0.96 -18.98 4.78
C ARG A 113 -0.96 -20.50 5.02
N ILE A 114 0.01 -21.21 4.45
CA ILE A 114 0.13 -22.67 4.62
C ILE A 114 0.38 -23.04 6.08
N GLU A 115 1.26 -22.32 6.79
CA GLU A 115 1.51 -22.57 8.21
C GLU A 115 0.23 -22.42 9.05
N ILE A 116 -0.55 -21.36 8.82
CA ILE A 116 -1.83 -21.14 9.51
C ILE A 116 -2.84 -22.24 9.13
N TRP A 117 -2.92 -22.57 7.83
CA TRP A 117 -3.85 -23.58 7.31
C TRP A 117 -3.64 -24.96 7.94
N MET A 118 -2.39 -25.35 8.22
CA MET A 118 -2.06 -26.63 8.86
C MET A 118 -2.60 -26.76 10.30
N GLU A 119 -2.83 -25.61 10.96
CA GLU A 119 -3.31 -25.60 12.36
C GLU A 119 -4.80 -25.30 12.48
N VAL A 120 -5.43 -24.65 11.48
CA VAL A 120 -6.86 -24.31 11.47
C VAL A 120 -7.71 -25.48 10.98
N ASN A 121 -8.85 -25.72 11.63
CA ASN A 121 -9.83 -26.71 11.17
C ASN A 121 -11.28 -26.21 11.41
N ASP A 122 -12.25 -26.87 10.76
CA ASP A 122 -13.67 -26.47 10.76
C ASP A 122 -14.36 -26.59 12.12
N ARG A 123 -13.80 -27.35 13.06
CA ARG A 123 -14.36 -27.51 14.42
C ARG A 123 -13.99 -26.37 15.36
N MET A 124 -13.06 -25.52 14.95
CA MET A 124 -12.63 -24.37 15.74
C MET A 124 -13.66 -23.26 15.68
N THR A 125 -13.89 -22.63 16.82
CA THR A 125 -14.64 -21.37 16.91
C THR A 125 -13.90 -20.23 16.24
N ALA A 126 -14.60 -19.14 15.90
CA ALA A 126 -14.01 -17.92 15.36
C ALA A 126 -12.78 -17.43 16.18
N LEU A 127 -12.93 -17.41 17.51
CA LEU A 127 -11.87 -16.96 18.42
C LEU A 127 -10.66 -17.91 18.43
N GLU A 128 -10.87 -19.22 18.32
CA GLU A 128 -9.78 -20.21 18.24
C GLU A 128 -9.00 -20.05 16.93
N LYS A 129 -9.69 -19.87 15.79
CA LYS A 129 -9.04 -19.59 14.50
C LYS A 129 -8.19 -18.31 14.55
N VAL A 130 -8.71 -17.25 15.14
CA VAL A 130 -7.96 -15.99 15.36
C VAL A 130 -6.75 -16.21 16.29
N ARG A 131 -6.86 -17.02 17.33
CA ARG A 131 -5.72 -17.36 18.21
C ARG A 131 -4.61 -18.10 17.46
N VAL A 132 -4.95 -19.00 16.53
CA VAL A 132 -3.98 -19.67 15.66
C VAL A 132 -3.28 -18.61 14.75
N MET A 133 -4.02 -17.76 14.07
CA MET A 133 -3.45 -16.70 13.25
C MET A 133 -2.51 -15.80 14.06
N ASN A 134 -2.94 -15.38 15.25
CA ASN A 134 -2.15 -14.55 16.16
C ASN A 134 -0.87 -15.27 16.63
N HIS A 135 -0.97 -16.58 16.89
CA HIS A 135 0.19 -17.39 17.25
C HIS A 135 1.23 -17.41 16.14
N VAL A 136 0.82 -17.74 14.92
CA VAL A 136 1.73 -17.81 13.77
C VAL A 136 2.33 -16.42 13.50
N LEU A 137 1.49 -15.40 13.29
CA LEU A 137 1.98 -14.09 12.86
C LEU A 137 2.82 -13.37 13.93
N PHE A 138 2.31 -13.30 15.15
CA PHE A 138 2.90 -12.41 16.17
C PHE A 138 3.86 -13.13 17.12
N ARG A 139 3.68 -14.43 17.38
CA ARG A 139 4.57 -15.18 18.25
C ARG A 139 5.68 -15.89 17.47
N LEU A 140 5.34 -16.67 16.43
CA LEU A 140 6.32 -17.42 15.66
C LEU A 140 7.11 -16.48 14.72
N HIS A 141 6.42 -15.71 13.90
CA HIS A 141 7.08 -14.82 12.93
C HIS A 141 7.45 -13.45 13.48
N GLY A 142 6.95 -13.06 14.66
CA GLY A 142 7.36 -11.86 15.36
C GLY A 142 6.91 -10.54 14.73
N PHE A 143 5.84 -10.55 13.93
CA PHE A 143 5.23 -9.32 13.43
C PHE A 143 4.77 -8.45 14.59
N ARG A 144 4.93 -7.14 14.46
CA ARG A 144 4.54 -6.15 15.48
C ARG A 144 4.45 -4.74 14.92
N GLY A 145 3.79 -3.86 15.64
CA GLY A 145 3.79 -2.43 15.38
C GLY A 145 5.21 -1.81 15.49
N ASN A 146 5.53 -0.90 14.59
CA ASN A 146 6.77 -0.11 14.67
C ASN A 146 6.54 1.14 15.52
N THR A 147 6.58 0.99 16.84
CA THR A 147 6.34 2.11 17.78
C THR A 147 7.55 3.04 17.91
N ALA A 148 8.75 2.58 17.56
CA ALA A 148 9.97 3.39 17.66
C ALA A 148 10.08 4.41 16.52
N ASN A 149 9.64 4.03 15.31
CA ASN A 149 9.64 4.88 14.11
C ASN A 149 8.26 4.79 13.45
N TYR A 150 7.24 5.35 14.11
CA TYR A 150 5.85 5.19 13.72
C TYR A 150 5.56 5.76 12.33
N ASN A 151 6.08 6.95 12.02
CA ASN A 151 5.86 7.69 10.79
C ASN A 151 6.84 7.32 9.65
N ASP A 152 7.72 6.32 9.84
CA ASP A 152 8.63 5.87 8.80
C ASP A 152 7.84 5.37 7.56
N PRO A 153 8.03 5.95 6.36
CA PRO A 153 7.35 5.51 5.14
C PRO A 153 7.51 4.02 4.83
N GLN A 154 8.61 3.39 5.28
CA GLN A 154 8.84 1.96 5.11
C GLN A 154 7.78 1.09 5.80
N ASN A 155 7.12 1.61 6.84
CA ASN A 155 6.02 0.92 7.51
C ASN A 155 4.80 0.72 6.60
N SER A 156 4.70 1.48 5.52
CA SER A 156 3.64 1.38 4.50
C SER A 156 4.04 0.53 3.28
N CYS A 157 5.29 0.06 3.21
CA CYS A 157 5.78 -0.77 2.11
C CYS A 157 5.78 -2.25 2.50
N LEU A 158 4.94 -3.04 1.83
CA LEU A 158 4.71 -4.46 2.17
C LEU A 158 6.01 -5.29 2.22
N ASN A 159 6.92 -5.09 1.24
CA ASN A 159 8.23 -5.77 1.22
C ASN A 159 9.03 -5.48 2.49
N LYS A 160 9.07 -4.22 2.94
CA LYS A 160 9.82 -3.82 4.14
C LYS A 160 9.17 -4.33 5.42
N VAL A 161 7.85 -4.37 5.47
CA VAL A 161 7.13 -4.96 6.61
C VAL A 161 7.35 -6.46 6.69
N LEU A 162 7.36 -7.19 5.57
CA LEU A 162 7.68 -8.61 5.54
C LEU A 162 9.14 -8.91 5.91
N GLU A 163 10.10 -8.05 5.54
CA GLU A 163 11.52 -8.19 5.91
C GLU A 163 11.75 -7.93 7.40
N SER A 164 11.33 -6.73 7.87
CA SER A 164 11.62 -6.24 9.23
C SER A 164 10.69 -6.83 10.30
N ARG A 165 9.55 -7.38 9.90
CA ARG A 165 8.44 -7.80 10.77
C ARG A 165 7.82 -6.66 11.57
N LYS A 166 8.05 -5.41 11.14
CA LYS A 166 7.52 -4.19 11.75
C LYS A 166 6.73 -3.41 10.70
N GLY A 167 5.57 -2.89 11.07
CA GLY A 167 4.72 -2.10 10.18
C GLY A 167 3.83 -1.12 10.92
N ASN A 168 3.11 -0.31 10.17
CA ASN A 168 2.03 0.51 10.71
C ASN A 168 0.74 -0.31 10.88
N PRO A 169 -0.31 0.24 11.52
CA PRO A 169 -1.55 -0.48 11.75
C PRO A 169 -2.16 -1.05 10.48
N ILE A 170 -2.24 -0.27 9.39
CA ILE A 170 -2.95 -0.69 8.19
C ILE A 170 -2.23 -1.81 7.43
N VAL A 171 -0.91 -1.75 7.24
CA VAL A 171 -0.20 -2.81 6.49
C VAL A 171 -0.16 -4.11 7.27
N LEU A 172 -0.04 -4.08 8.61
CA LEU A 172 -0.19 -5.28 9.43
C LEU A 172 -1.60 -5.88 9.33
N CYS A 173 -2.63 -5.02 9.30
CA CYS A 173 -4.01 -5.46 9.04
C CYS A 173 -4.18 -6.02 7.63
N CYS A 174 -3.55 -5.44 6.60
CA CYS A 174 -3.61 -5.96 5.23
C CYS A 174 -3.00 -7.36 5.11
N ILE A 175 -1.86 -7.60 5.75
CA ILE A 175 -1.25 -8.95 5.81
C ILE A 175 -2.23 -9.93 6.47
N TYR A 176 -2.79 -9.56 7.62
CA TYR A 176 -3.74 -10.38 8.34
C TYR A 176 -5.01 -10.65 7.51
N LEU A 177 -5.58 -9.61 6.91
CA LEU A 177 -6.78 -9.66 6.09
C LEU A 177 -6.60 -10.58 4.88
N TRP A 178 -5.49 -10.44 4.16
CA TRP A 178 -5.19 -11.30 3.02
C TRP A 178 -5.09 -12.77 3.42
N LEU A 179 -4.40 -13.08 4.52
CA LEU A 179 -4.28 -14.44 5.06
C LEU A 179 -5.64 -15.00 5.48
N ALA A 180 -6.43 -14.21 6.21
CA ALA A 180 -7.76 -14.61 6.67
C ALA A 180 -8.70 -14.93 5.48
N ASN A 181 -8.77 -14.05 4.50
CA ASN A 181 -9.61 -14.22 3.32
C ASN A 181 -9.19 -15.44 2.49
N ARG A 182 -7.88 -15.70 2.36
CA ARG A 182 -7.36 -16.89 1.67
C ARG A 182 -7.62 -18.21 2.44
N LEU A 183 -7.96 -18.11 3.72
CA LEU A 183 -8.37 -19.23 4.56
C LEU A 183 -9.89 -19.35 4.67
N GLY A 184 -10.66 -18.51 3.96
CA GLY A 184 -12.12 -18.48 4.02
C GLY A 184 -12.66 -17.95 5.35
N LEU A 185 -11.89 -17.13 6.09
CA LEU A 185 -12.35 -16.51 7.32
C LEU A 185 -13.03 -15.17 7.02
N PRO A 186 -14.21 -14.88 7.59
CA PRO A 186 -14.98 -13.66 7.32
C PRO A 186 -14.41 -12.45 8.07
N VAL A 187 -13.17 -12.09 7.71
CA VAL A 187 -12.46 -10.92 8.28
C VAL A 187 -12.49 -9.79 7.28
N VAL A 188 -12.80 -8.59 7.76
CA VAL A 188 -12.88 -7.35 6.97
C VAL A 188 -12.08 -6.23 7.64
N GLY A 189 -11.68 -5.23 6.85
CA GLY A 189 -11.06 -3.99 7.35
C GLY A 189 -12.11 -3.05 7.93
N VAL A 190 -11.75 -2.30 8.98
CA VAL A 190 -12.56 -1.24 9.59
C VAL A 190 -11.70 0.00 9.74
N ASN A 191 -12.14 1.08 9.09
CA ASN A 191 -11.41 2.33 9.02
C ASN A 191 -11.80 3.26 10.18
N LEU A 192 -11.04 3.20 11.28
CA LEU A 192 -11.22 4.10 12.41
C LEU A 192 -10.41 5.40 12.22
N PRO A 193 -10.90 6.54 12.74
CA PRO A 193 -10.08 7.74 12.84
C PRO A 193 -8.77 7.43 13.55
N GLN A 194 -7.65 7.89 13.00
CA GLN A 194 -6.28 7.68 13.52
C GLN A 194 -5.85 6.22 13.71
N HIS A 195 -6.71 5.23 13.43
CA HIS A 195 -6.40 3.82 13.62
C HIS A 195 -7.04 2.94 12.56
N PHE A 196 -6.46 1.77 12.30
CA PHE A 196 -7.03 0.77 11.40
C PHE A 196 -7.08 -0.58 12.11
N ILE A 197 -8.24 -1.22 12.09
CA ILE A 197 -8.49 -2.50 12.75
C ILE A 197 -9.18 -3.48 11.81
N LEU A 198 -9.39 -4.69 12.26
CA LEU A 198 -10.14 -5.72 11.56
C LEU A 198 -11.39 -6.10 12.36
N ALA A 199 -12.45 -6.51 11.68
CA ALA A 199 -13.61 -7.13 12.28
C ALA A 199 -13.74 -8.58 11.79
N TYR A 200 -14.09 -9.49 12.69
CA TYR A 200 -14.53 -10.84 12.35
C TYR A 200 -16.05 -10.84 12.31
N LEU A 201 -16.63 -11.15 11.14
CA LEU A 201 -18.08 -11.07 10.93
C LEU A 201 -18.80 -12.35 11.37
N ASP A 202 -20.05 -12.20 11.77
CA ASP A 202 -20.98 -13.31 11.98
C ASP A 202 -21.59 -13.72 10.64
N GLU A 203 -21.34 -14.96 10.21
CA GLU A 203 -21.91 -15.50 8.97
C GLU A 203 -23.30 -16.08 9.18
N GLU A 204 -23.68 -16.41 10.45
CA GLU A 204 -24.94 -17.11 10.76
C GLU A 204 -26.12 -16.14 10.94
N THR A 205 -25.86 -14.86 11.20
CA THR A 205 -26.92 -13.87 11.45
C THR A 205 -26.82 -12.68 10.49
N PRO A 206 -27.20 -12.81 9.21
CA PRO A 206 -27.29 -11.66 8.32
C PRO A 206 -28.48 -10.79 8.77
N THR A 207 -28.23 -9.79 9.59
CA THR A 207 -29.22 -8.75 9.87
C THR A 207 -29.26 -7.82 8.66
N LEU A 208 -30.42 -7.78 7.94
CA LEU A 208 -30.80 -6.83 6.87
C LEU A 208 -29.65 -5.94 6.34
N GLY A 209 -28.76 -6.52 5.53
CA GLY A 209 -27.75 -5.78 4.77
C GLY A 209 -26.38 -5.59 5.41
N HIS A 210 -26.18 -5.87 6.71
CA HIS A 210 -24.88 -5.76 7.37
C HIS A 210 -24.62 -6.97 8.27
N ASN A 211 -23.54 -7.71 8.00
CA ASN A 211 -23.08 -8.75 8.90
C ASN A 211 -22.54 -8.09 10.18
N LYS A 212 -23.09 -8.47 11.34
CA LYS A 212 -22.62 -7.95 12.63
C LYS A 212 -21.21 -8.45 12.93
N ALA A 213 -20.33 -7.59 13.43
CA ALA A 213 -19.05 -8.03 13.94
C ALA A 213 -19.23 -8.86 15.22
N LEU A 214 -18.63 -10.04 15.27
CA LEU A 214 -18.53 -10.85 16.50
C LEU A 214 -17.54 -10.21 17.47
N PHE A 215 -16.43 -9.72 16.94
CA PHE A 215 -15.37 -9.00 17.67
C PHE A 215 -14.43 -8.30 16.68
N TYR A 216 -13.58 -7.44 17.23
CA TYR A 216 -12.57 -6.71 16.49
C TYR A 216 -11.16 -7.21 16.83
N ILE A 217 -10.20 -6.98 15.92
CA ILE A 217 -8.81 -7.45 16.03
C ILE A 217 -7.87 -6.29 15.74
N ASN A 218 -6.94 -6.02 16.65
CA ASN A 218 -5.89 -5.02 16.49
C ASN A 218 -4.57 -5.71 16.12
N ALA A 219 -4.23 -5.78 14.83
CA ALA A 219 -3.00 -6.39 14.34
C ALA A 219 -1.74 -5.64 14.80
N PHE A 220 -1.82 -4.31 14.97
CA PHE A 220 -0.69 -3.51 15.49
C PHE A 220 -0.34 -3.87 16.93
N ASN A 221 -1.36 -4.22 17.73
CA ASN A 221 -1.17 -4.73 19.09
C ASN A 221 -1.29 -6.27 19.12
N LYS A 222 -0.49 -6.94 18.29
CA LYS A 222 -0.31 -8.40 18.26
C LYS A 222 -1.60 -9.21 18.19
N GLY A 223 -2.59 -8.71 17.46
CA GLY A 223 -3.88 -9.39 17.28
C GLY A 223 -4.79 -9.36 18.50
N MET A 224 -4.67 -8.35 19.35
CA MET A 224 -5.56 -8.17 20.50
C MET A 224 -7.01 -8.16 20.03
N VAL A 225 -7.83 -9.00 20.67
CA VAL A 225 -9.27 -9.10 20.40
C VAL A 225 -10.05 -8.28 21.42
N PHE A 226 -11.06 -7.55 20.94
CA PHE A 226 -11.90 -6.67 21.76
C PHE A 226 -13.28 -6.50 21.14
N GLY A 227 -14.22 -5.91 21.87
CA GLY A 227 -15.61 -5.69 21.45
C GLY A 227 -15.88 -4.24 21.04
N GLU A 228 -17.11 -3.95 20.64
CA GLU A 228 -17.57 -2.64 20.19
C GLU A 228 -17.39 -1.53 21.25
N LYS A 229 -17.60 -1.87 22.53
CA LYS A 229 -17.45 -0.91 23.64
C LYS A 229 -16.03 -0.34 23.78
N GLU A 230 -15.03 -1.08 23.38
CA GLU A 230 -13.66 -0.61 23.36
C GLU A 230 -13.44 0.43 22.26
N ILE A 231 -14.13 0.29 21.11
CA ILE A 231 -14.13 1.31 20.05
C ILE A 231 -14.85 2.57 20.53
N GLU A 232 -16.03 2.44 21.13
CA GLU A 232 -16.76 3.58 21.69
C GLU A 232 -15.90 4.38 22.66
N ARG A 233 -15.23 3.69 23.60
CA ARG A 233 -14.30 4.35 24.55
C ARG A 233 -13.10 5.01 23.85
N PHE A 234 -12.58 4.39 22.79
CA PHE A 234 -11.50 5.01 22.01
C PHE A 234 -11.99 6.30 21.32
N LEU A 235 -13.17 6.29 20.71
CA LEU A 235 -13.76 7.47 20.07
C LEU A 235 -14.02 8.58 21.11
N GLU A 236 -14.52 8.23 22.30
CA GLU A 236 -14.66 9.19 23.42
C GLU A 236 -13.33 9.83 23.81
N LEU A 237 -12.24 9.05 23.88
CA LEU A 237 -10.90 9.55 24.22
C LEU A 237 -10.34 10.54 23.19
N ILE A 238 -10.68 10.37 21.91
CA ILE A 238 -10.27 11.31 20.85
C ILE A 238 -11.33 12.38 20.57
N HIS A 239 -12.35 12.50 21.44
CA HIS A 239 -13.44 13.49 21.36
C HIS A 239 -14.28 13.43 20.08
N LEU A 240 -14.41 12.24 19.46
CA LEU A 240 -15.26 12.02 18.30
C LEU A 240 -16.56 11.29 18.69
N PRO A 241 -17.71 11.71 18.16
CA PRO A 241 -18.95 10.99 18.34
C PRO A 241 -18.90 9.63 17.65
N ALA A 242 -19.57 8.62 18.22
CA ALA A 242 -19.74 7.34 17.58
C ALA A 242 -20.54 7.51 16.27
N ASN A 243 -19.95 7.08 15.15
CA ASN A 243 -20.59 7.10 13.84
C ASN A 243 -20.66 5.65 13.33
N PRO A 244 -21.81 5.18 12.81
CA PRO A 244 -21.95 3.81 12.29
C PRO A 244 -20.89 3.41 11.28
N ARG A 245 -20.35 4.34 10.46
CA ARG A 245 -19.25 4.09 9.51
C ARG A 245 -17.97 3.58 10.18
N TYR A 246 -17.71 3.96 11.44
CA TYR A 246 -16.53 3.50 12.18
C TYR A 246 -16.60 2.04 12.64
N PHE A 247 -17.75 1.40 12.44
CA PHE A 247 -18.00 -0.01 12.75
C PHE A 247 -18.25 -0.84 11.49
N SER A 248 -18.37 -0.17 10.34
CA SER A 248 -18.69 -0.80 9.06
C SER A 248 -17.44 -1.29 8.33
N PRO A 249 -17.56 -2.39 7.55
CA PRO A 249 -16.49 -2.83 6.65
C PRO A 249 -16.13 -1.73 5.65
N CYS A 250 -14.83 -1.52 5.44
CA CYS A 250 -14.33 -0.67 4.37
C CYS A 250 -13.95 -1.50 3.14
N THR A 251 -13.94 -0.87 1.97
CA THR A 251 -13.55 -1.49 0.71
C THR A 251 -12.02 -1.62 0.61
N HIS A 252 -11.53 -2.43 -0.35
CA HIS A 252 -10.10 -2.46 -0.65
C HIS A 252 -9.59 -1.13 -1.21
N HIS A 253 -10.46 -0.38 -1.91
CA HIS A 253 -10.14 0.99 -2.33
C HIS A 253 -9.85 1.89 -1.12
N ASP A 254 -10.72 1.91 -0.10
CA ASP A 254 -10.51 2.70 1.12
C ASP A 254 -9.18 2.33 1.80
N ILE A 255 -8.84 1.03 1.81
CA ILE A 255 -7.57 0.54 2.34
C ILE A 255 -6.40 1.13 1.56
N VAL A 256 -6.44 1.07 0.23
CA VAL A 256 -5.38 1.61 -0.65
C VAL A 256 -5.22 3.11 -0.45
N ILE A 257 -6.32 3.88 -0.44
CA ILE A 257 -6.28 5.32 -0.17
C ILE A 257 -5.66 5.60 1.20
N ARG A 258 -6.02 4.84 2.22
CA ARG A 258 -5.43 5.00 3.57
C ARG A 258 -3.93 4.67 3.61
N VAL A 259 -3.46 3.66 2.84
CA VAL A 259 -2.02 3.36 2.73
C VAL A 259 -1.28 4.51 2.07
N LEU A 260 -1.84 5.10 0.99
CA LEU A 260 -1.26 6.28 0.33
C LEU A 260 -1.23 7.49 1.26
N ASN A 261 -2.28 7.75 2.04
CA ASN A 261 -2.30 8.82 3.05
C ASN A 261 -1.20 8.63 4.11
N ASN A 262 -0.96 7.40 4.57
CA ASN A 262 0.14 7.11 5.49
C ASN A 262 1.52 7.34 4.85
N LEU A 263 1.69 7.05 3.55
CA LEU A 263 2.92 7.36 2.82
C LEU A 263 3.12 8.86 2.68
N ILE A 264 2.07 9.62 2.32
CA ILE A 264 2.08 11.07 2.23
C ILE A 264 2.53 11.67 3.55
N HIS A 265 1.91 11.24 4.65
CA HIS A 265 2.27 11.71 5.99
C HIS A 265 3.74 11.38 6.34
N GLY A 266 4.17 10.14 6.14
CA GLY A 266 5.54 9.72 6.42
C GLY A 266 6.59 10.46 5.59
N TYR A 267 6.35 10.72 4.29
CA TYR A 267 7.25 11.51 3.45
C TYR A 267 7.22 13.00 3.78
N SER A 268 6.08 13.54 4.21
CA SER A 268 5.97 14.91 4.70
C SER A 268 6.83 15.11 5.95
N GLU A 269 6.74 14.21 6.92
CA GLU A 269 7.59 14.20 8.12
C GLU A 269 9.09 14.07 7.79
N ALA A 270 9.41 13.28 6.76
CA ALA A 270 10.78 13.10 6.28
C ALA A 270 11.29 14.28 5.42
N GLY A 271 10.47 15.28 5.11
CA GLY A 271 10.82 16.44 4.31
C GLY A 271 10.98 16.16 2.81
N THR A 272 10.47 15.06 2.29
CA THR A 272 10.60 14.63 0.89
C THR A 272 9.42 15.12 0.04
N GLN A 273 9.35 16.43 -0.22
CA GLN A 273 8.20 17.09 -0.85
C GLN A 273 7.90 16.57 -2.27
N ALA A 274 8.91 16.18 -3.06
CA ALA A 274 8.69 15.63 -4.40
C ALA A 274 7.88 14.32 -4.34
N ALA A 275 8.22 13.40 -3.42
CA ALA A 275 7.48 12.15 -3.24
C ALA A 275 6.05 12.40 -2.72
N VAL A 276 5.86 13.41 -1.85
CA VAL A 276 4.53 13.82 -1.38
C VAL A 276 3.65 14.24 -2.55
N SER A 277 4.13 15.13 -3.43
CA SER A 277 3.36 15.60 -4.58
C SER A 277 2.93 14.47 -5.50
N GLU A 278 3.87 13.59 -5.88
CA GLU A 278 3.57 12.45 -6.76
C GLU A 278 2.50 11.52 -6.16
N ILE A 279 2.60 11.20 -4.86
CA ILE A 279 1.66 10.28 -4.21
C ILE A 279 0.30 10.95 -4.00
N VAL A 280 0.24 12.26 -3.74
CA VAL A 280 -1.02 13.03 -3.68
C VAL A 280 -1.72 12.98 -5.02
N ASP A 281 -1.02 13.28 -6.13
CA ASP A 281 -1.60 13.24 -7.48
C ASP A 281 -2.14 11.84 -7.83
N LEU A 282 -1.41 10.78 -7.47
CA LEU A 282 -1.85 9.40 -7.66
C LEU A 282 -3.11 9.09 -6.84
N ARG A 283 -3.12 9.43 -5.54
CA ARG A 283 -4.26 9.20 -4.65
C ARG A 283 -5.51 9.92 -5.19
N ASP A 284 -5.38 11.18 -5.54
CA ASP A 284 -6.50 11.99 -6.02
C ASP A 284 -7.05 11.46 -7.35
N CYS A 285 -6.16 10.96 -8.22
CA CYS A 285 -6.55 10.29 -9.45
C CYS A 285 -7.34 8.99 -9.16
N LEU A 286 -6.90 8.17 -8.20
CA LEU A 286 -7.60 6.94 -7.81
C LEU A 286 -8.99 7.25 -7.21
N ILE A 287 -9.11 8.29 -6.39
CA ILE A 287 -10.41 8.74 -5.84
C ILE A 287 -11.35 9.18 -6.97
N GLN A 288 -10.90 10.04 -7.87
CA GLN A 288 -11.73 10.59 -8.94
C GLN A 288 -12.17 9.54 -9.96
N THR A 289 -11.38 8.51 -10.18
CA THR A 289 -11.62 7.46 -11.18
C THR A 289 -12.21 6.18 -10.60
N ASN A 290 -12.54 6.15 -9.31
CA ASN A 290 -13.16 4.97 -8.70
C ASN A 290 -14.57 4.74 -9.29
N PRO A 291 -14.84 3.61 -9.97
CA PRO A 291 -16.15 3.34 -10.54
C PRO A 291 -17.22 2.96 -9.51
N TRP A 292 -16.81 2.73 -8.27
CA TRP A 292 -17.65 2.21 -7.18
C TRP A 292 -17.96 3.29 -6.12
N VAL A 293 -18.06 4.57 -6.52
CA VAL A 293 -18.38 5.67 -5.58
C VAL A 293 -19.79 5.49 -5.05
N PRO A 294 -20.01 5.28 -3.74
CA PRO A 294 -21.27 5.58 -3.10
C PRO A 294 -21.49 7.11 -3.19
N ASP A 295 -22.73 7.57 -3.32
CA ASP A 295 -23.11 8.97 -3.55
C ASP A 295 -22.23 9.99 -2.80
N GLN A 296 -21.83 11.03 -3.52
CA GLN A 296 -20.86 12.08 -3.13
C GLN A 296 -21.22 12.90 -1.87
N GLU A 297 -22.33 12.64 -1.20
CA GLU A 297 -22.72 13.36 0.03
C GLU A 297 -21.86 13.03 1.27
N ASP A 298 -20.98 12.00 1.22
CA ASP A 298 -20.21 11.51 2.38
C ASP A 298 -18.72 11.89 2.39
N LEU A 299 -18.18 12.53 1.35
CA LEU A 299 -16.74 12.78 1.22
C LEU A 299 -16.24 14.10 1.84
N ASP A 300 -17.15 15.05 2.15
CA ASP A 300 -16.78 16.40 2.63
C ASP A 300 -16.48 16.51 4.15
N GLN A 301 -16.36 15.39 4.87
CA GLN A 301 -16.11 15.40 6.32
C GLN A 301 -14.81 14.72 6.78
N ASP A 302 -13.93 14.38 5.87
CA ASP A 302 -12.55 13.98 6.22
C ASP A 302 -11.61 15.21 6.33
N ASP A 303 -12.10 16.30 6.96
CA ASP A 303 -11.22 17.33 7.49
C ASP A 303 -10.32 16.67 8.54
N ASP A 304 -9.04 16.55 8.21
CA ASP A 304 -7.97 16.02 9.05
C ASP A 304 -7.94 16.81 10.38
N PRO A 305 -8.32 16.22 11.52
CA PRO A 305 -8.31 16.92 12.80
C PRO A 305 -6.88 17.27 13.27
N LEU A 306 -5.84 16.91 12.52
CA LEU A 306 -4.45 17.25 12.82
C LEU A 306 -4.05 18.67 12.41
N SER A 307 -4.88 19.40 11.64
CA SER A 307 -4.59 20.79 11.27
C SER A 307 -4.98 21.81 12.34
N ALA A 308 -5.67 21.42 13.41
CA ALA A 308 -6.24 22.34 14.43
C ALA A 308 -5.46 22.41 15.76
N SER A 309 -4.26 21.85 15.87
CA SER A 309 -3.47 21.91 17.12
C SER A 309 -2.15 22.67 16.97
N ASN A 310 -2.19 23.88 16.35
CA ASN A 310 -1.14 24.88 16.43
C ASN A 310 -1.77 26.27 16.60
N GLU A 311 -2.34 26.52 17.77
CA GLU A 311 -2.45 27.85 18.36
C GLU A 311 -2.18 27.75 19.89
#